data_8f7a624c082ba6bb2d33ffd234b5cacb
#
_entry.id   8f7a624c082ba6bb2d33ffd234b5cacb
#
_cell.length_a   1.000
_cell.length_b   1.000
_cell.length_c   1.000
_cell.angle_alpha   90.00
_cell.angle_beta   90.00
_cell.angle_gamma   90.00
#
_symmetry.space_group_name_H-M   'P 1'
#
loop_
_entity.id
_entity.type
_entity.pdbx_description
1 polymer ?
#
loop_
_entity_poly.entity_id
_entity_poly.type
_entity_poly.pdbx_seq_one_letter_code
_entity_poly.pdbx_strand_id
1 'polypeptide(L)'
;MQPLEVTLKRYLFRLINGFRSGTQYSPSQLPIDSFSRILIIRQHDQLGDLLIATPTLRAVRRKFPNAFIAVVVREYTASVVENNPYVDEIIVFYEKLWRWNIRKLILFWKMLRNDFGCTIVLNTISRSLSSDIIALLSGSKYIVGPDHLMLDPSLPEKIYNVPIRWPSVQKHEIQCNLDIVRALGADENDFEYDLVLTDGEVNEAERIYQSLGIPPGKTVVGVHFGALNPSKCFPLEKLVTVIDWMIEKFNVEIVLIISRNEIERRKIVLSTVHHKLHSAPVMPLRIMAAFLRHMSLVLCNDTGTLHITASQRVPTISFHSLSDPVIWKPPHPRHIAVRANDWLITSITIEQVQEAVITAMKQFVEKPAS
;
A
#
# COMPACT_ATOMS: atom_id res chain seq x y z
N MET A 1 5.31 14.95 -16.25
CA MET A 1 5.86 14.13 -17.37
C MET A 1 6.27 15.04 -18.51
N GLN A 2 7.46 14.81 -19.10
CA GLN A 2 7.90 15.61 -20.27
C GLN A 2 6.99 15.29 -21.48
N PRO A 3 6.67 16.26 -22.35
CA PRO A 3 5.77 16.06 -23.49
C PRO A 3 6.18 14.90 -24.41
N LEU A 4 7.49 14.67 -24.57
CA LEU A 4 8.04 13.58 -25.38
C LEU A 4 7.72 12.19 -24.81
N GLU A 5 7.74 12.02 -23.48
CA GLU A 5 7.42 10.76 -22.81
C GLU A 5 5.95 10.37 -23.00
N VAL A 6 5.05 11.34 -22.91
CA VAL A 6 3.61 11.12 -23.15
C VAL A 6 3.36 10.70 -24.59
N THR A 7 4.01 11.38 -25.54
CA THR A 7 3.88 11.07 -26.99
C THR A 7 4.39 9.67 -27.29
N LEU A 8 5.53 9.29 -26.75
CA LEU A 8 6.11 7.95 -26.94
C LEU A 8 5.21 6.87 -26.33
N LYS A 9 4.68 7.09 -25.12
CA LYS A 9 3.74 6.15 -24.49
C LYS A 9 2.47 5.96 -25.32
N ARG A 10 1.91 7.04 -25.88
CA ARG A 10 0.74 6.95 -26.79
C ARG A 10 1.05 6.17 -28.05
N TYR A 11 2.19 6.43 -28.67
CA TYR A 11 2.60 5.72 -29.86
C TYR A 11 2.77 4.21 -29.61
N LEU A 12 3.48 3.85 -28.54
CA LEU A 12 3.65 2.45 -28.13
C LEU A 12 2.30 1.80 -27.80
N PHE A 13 1.42 2.50 -27.12
CA PHE A 13 0.06 2.02 -26.85
C PHE A 13 -0.71 1.73 -28.14
N ARG A 14 -0.66 2.62 -29.14
CA ARG A 14 -1.30 2.43 -30.45
C ARG A 14 -0.81 1.17 -31.14
N LEU A 15 0.51 0.94 -31.14
CA LEU A 15 1.12 -0.25 -31.73
C LEU A 15 0.62 -1.51 -31.02
N ILE A 16 0.73 -1.55 -29.70
CA ILE A 16 0.38 -2.72 -28.89
C ILE A 16 -1.12 -3.02 -28.99
N ASN A 17 -1.96 -1.98 -28.91
CA ASN A 17 -3.41 -2.11 -29.06
C ASN A 17 -3.83 -2.61 -30.45
N GLY A 18 -3.04 -2.30 -31.48
CA GLY A 18 -3.27 -2.77 -32.86
C GLY A 18 -3.02 -4.26 -33.07
N PHE A 19 -2.19 -4.91 -32.25
CA PHE A 19 -1.89 -6.35 -32.35
C PHE A 19 -2.98 -7.26 -31.77
N ARG A 20 -3.94 -6.71 -31.01
CA ARG A 20 -5.00 -7.51 -30.38
C ARG A 20 -6.27 -7.54 -31.24
N SER A 21 -6.94 -8.70 -31.26
CA SER A 21 -8.29 -8.82 -31.84
C SER A 21 -9.25 -7.90 -31.08
N GLY A 22 -10.17 -7.26 -31.77
CA GLY A 22 -11.16 -6.35 -31.16
C GLY A 22 -12.28 -7.05 -30.40
N THR A 23 -12.20 -8.36 -30.15
CA THR A 23 -13.23 -9.12 -29.41
C THR A 23 -13.24 -8.69 -27.95
N GLN A 24 -14.36 -8.14 -27.51
CA GLN A 24 -14.62 -7.83 -26.10
C GLN A 24 -15.61 -8.81 -25.51
N TYR A 25 -15.52 -9.03 -24.22
CA TYR A 25 -16.40 -9.92 -23.47
C TYR A 25 -17.03 -9.14 -22.31
N SER A 26 -18.31 -9.36 -22.08
CA SER A 26 -18.92 -8.93 -20.83
C SER A 26 -18.53 -9.90 -19.70
N PRO A 27 -18.50 -9.48 -18.43
CA PRO A 27 -18.22 -10.36 -17.29
C PRO A 27 -19.12 -11.61 -17.27
N SER A 28 -20.39 -11.49 -17.69
CA SER A 28 -21.34 -12.61 -17.75
C SER A 28 -21.02 -13.68 -18.80
N GLN A 29 -20.14 -13.40 -19.75
CA GLN A 29 -19.70 -14.34 -20.79
C GLN A 29 -18.45 -15.13 -20.39
N LEU A 30 -17.88 -14.81 -19.23
CA LEU A 30 -16.65 -15.46 -18.77
C LEU A 30 -16.96 -16.85 -18.20
N PRO A 31 -16.16 -17.87 -18.54
CA PRO A 31 -16.26 -19.20 -17.94
C PRO A 31 -15.59 -19.21 -16.54
N ILE A 32 -16.15 -18.42 -15.60
CA ILE A 32 -15.55 -18.11 -14.28
C ILE A 32 -15.16 -19.39 -13.54
N ASP A 33 -16.02 -20.42 -13.54
CA ASP A 33 -15.78 -21.66 -12.80
C ASP A 33 -14.66 -22.52 -13.41
N SER A 34 -14.19 -22.20 -14.63
CA SER A 34 -13.08 -22.90 -15.29
C SER A 34 -11.71 -22.26 -15.04
N PHE A 35 -11.64 -21.14 -14.33
CA PHE A 35 -10.37 -20.46 -14.07
C PHE A 35 -9.55 -21.21 -13.02
N SER A 36 -8.65 -22.06 -13.48
CA SER A 36 -7.69 -22.80 -12.63
C SER A 36 -6.39 -22.05 -12.37
N ARG A 37 -6.07 -21.02 -13.18
CA ARG A 37 -4.85 -20.21 -13.06
C ARG A 37 -5.19 -18.76 -13.35
N ILE A 38 -4.87 -17.87 -12.39
CA ILE A 38 -5.18 -16.43 -12.44
C ILE A 38 -3.90 -15.66 -12.22
N LEU A 39 -3.63 -14.67 -13.08
CA LEU A 39 -2.56 -13.71 -12.93
C LEU A 39 -3.13 -12.37 -12.47
N ILE A 40 -2.58 -11.80 -11.40
CA ILE A 40 -2.92 -10.46 -10.94
C ILE A 40 -1.73 -9.55 -11.19
N ILE A 41 -1.93 -8.41 -11.82
CA ILE A 41 -0.88 -7.44 -12.12
C ILE A 41 -1.08 -6.19 -11.27
N ARG A 42 -0.12 -5.93 -10.37
CA ARG A 42 -0.06 -4.76 -9.50
C ARG A 42 1.37 -4.24 -9.36
N GLN A 43 2.07 -4.07 -10.48
CA GLN A 43 3.49 -3.74 -10.51
C GLN A 43 3.80 -2.23 -10.58
N HIS A 44 2.80 -1.34 -10.59
CA HIS A 44 3.00 0.11 -10.72
C HIS A 44 2.82 0.85 -9.39
N ASP A 45 2.96 0.18 -8.26
CA ASP A 45 2.56 0.65 -6.96
C ASP A 45 3.69 1.10 -6.04
N GLN A 46 3.31 1.93 -5.07
CA GLN A 46 4.06 2.13 -3.83
C GLN A 46 3.64 1.07 -2.79
N LEU A 47 4.35 1.03 -1.66
CA LEU A 47 4.08 0.07 -0.57
C LEU A 47 2.63 0.16 -0.05
N GLY A 48 2.15 1.39 0.15
CA GLY A 48 0.79 1.64 0.62
C GLY A 48 -0.26 1.13 -0.35
N ASP A 49 -0.06 1.39 -1.65
CA ASP A 49 -1.01 1.00 -2.70
C ASP A 49 -1.15 -0.53 -2.80
N LEU A 50 -0.04 -1.28 -2.63
CA LEU A 50 -0.10 -2.73 -2.64
C LEU A 50 -0.77 -3.28 -1.37
N LEU A 51 -0.52 -2.68 -0.19
CA LEU A 51 -1.22 -3.04 1.05
C LEU A 51 -2.74 -2.82 0.92
N ILE A 52 -3.16 -1.69 0.34
CA ILE A 52 -4.56 -1.38 0.04
C ILE A 52 -5.20 -2.42 -0.90
N ALA A 53 -4.41 -3.06 -1.77
CA ALA A 53 -4.89 -4.09 -2.69
C ALA A 53 -4.99 -5.49 -2.04
N THR A 54 -4.44 -5.73 -0.84
CA THR A 54 -4.43 -7.07 -0.22
C THR A 54 -5.82 -7.64 0.08
N PRO A 55 -6.85 -6.85 0.49
CA PRO A 55 -8.22 -7.36 0.58
C PRO A 55 -8.76 -7.91 -0.75
N THR A 56 -8.32 -7.33 -1.88
CA THR A 56 -8.69 -7.83 -3.21
C THR A 56 -8.05 -9.18 -3.53
N LEU A 57 -6.80 -9.41 -3.09
CA LEU A 57 -6.16 -10.73 -3.21
C LEU A 57 -6.94 -11.79 -2.42
N ARG A 58 -7.38 -11.44 -1.20
CA ARG A 58 -8.23 -12.28 -0.36
C ARG A 58 -9.57 -12.59 -1.01
N ALA A 59 -10.22 -11.58 -1.59
CA ALA A 59 -11.48 -11.75 -2.33
C ALA A 59 -11.33 -12.73 -3.50
N VAL A 60 -10.27 -12.59 -4.29
CA VAL A 60 -9.98 -13.50 -5.41
C VAL A 60 -9.73 -14.91 -4.93
N ARG A 61 -8.94 -15.13 -3.86
CA ARG A 61 -8.71 -16.46 -3.28
C ARG A 61 -9.99 -17.10 -2.76
N ARG A 62 -10.84 -16.34 -2.09
CA ARG A 62 -12.13 -16.86 -1.59
C ARG A 62 -13.07 -17.29 -2.72
N LYS A 63 -13.10 -16.53 -3.82
CA LYS A 63 -13.89 -16.89 -5.01
C LYS A 63 -13.31 -18.09 -5.76
N PHE A 64 -11.99 -18.19 -5.83
CA PHE A 64 -11.25 -19.22 -6.57
C PHE A 64 -10.34 -20.03 -5.62
N PRO A 65 -10.90 -20.82 -4.69
CA PRO A 65 -10.12 -21.46 -3.63
C PRO A 65 -9.07 -22.46 -4.14
N ASN A 66 -9.33 -23.09 -5.28
CA ASN A 66 -8.46 -24.10 -5.89
C ASN A 66 -7.63 -23.57 -7.07
N ALA A 67 -7.79 -22.30 -7.45
CA ALA A 67 -7.00 -21.72 -8.53
C ALA A 67 -5.56 -21.42 -8.08
N PHE A 68 -4.61 -21.59 -8.99
CA PHE A 68 -3.26 -21.07 -8.82
C PHE A 68 -3.26 -19.56 -9.08
N ILE A 69 -2.93 -18.77 -8.08
CA ILE A 69 -2.95 -17.31 -8.15
C ILE A 69 -1.50 -16.80 -8.08
N ALA A 70 -1.06 -16.18 -9.17
CA ALA A 70 0.22 -15.47 -9.22
C ALA A 70 0.01 -13.96 -9.21
N VAL A 71 0.90 -13.22 -8.55
CA VAL A 71 0.86 -11.76 -8.54
C VAL A 71 2.15 -11.17 -9.09
N VAL A 72 2.04 -10.23 -10.03
CA VAL A 72 3.17 -9.44 -10.55
C VAL A 72 3.28 -8.16 -9.75
N VAL A 73 4.41 -7.98 -9.07
CA VAL A 73 4.71 -6.82 -8.23
C VAL A 73 6.11 -6.26 -8.53
N ARG A 74 6.37 -5.03 -8.12
CA ARG A 74 7.74 -4.46 -8.18
C ARG A 74 8.66 -5.14 -7.17
N GLU A 75 9.95 -5.17 -7.47
CA GLU A 75 10.96 -5.64 -6.52
C GLU A 75 10.85 -4.93 -5.15
N TYR A 76 10.61 -3.62 -5.17
CA TYR A 76 10.50 -2.80 -3.96
C TYR A 76 9.30 -3.16 -3.07
N THR A 77 8.19 -3.61 -3.66
CA THR A 77 6.95 -3.92 -2.94
C THR A 77 6.76 -5.42 -2.69
N ALA A 78 7.59 -6.29 -3.26
CA ALA A 78 7.43 -7.74 -3.19
C ALA A 78 7.30 -8.27 -1.75
N SER A 79 8.06 -7.68 -0.81
CA SER A 79 8.03 -8.05 0.60
C SER A 79 6.66 -7.85 1.30
N VAL A 80 5.75 -7.07 0.70
CA VAL A 80 4.38 -6.88 1.22
C VAL A 80 3.56 -8.17 1.10
N VAL A 81 3.76 -8.91 0.00
CA VAL A 81 2.97 -10.11 -0.32
C VAL A 81 3.73 -11.42 -0.04
N GLU A 82 4.95 -11.35 0.49
CA GLU A 82 5.66 -12.53 0.98
C GLU A 82 4.87 -13.23 2.09
N ASN A 83 4.75 -14.56 2.00
CA ASN A 83 3.98 -15.40 2.92
C ASN A 83 2.47 -15.08 2.94
N ASN A 84 1.95 -14.35 1.95
CA ASN A 84 0.53 -14.07 1.86
C ASN A 84 -0.23 -15.36 1.45
N PRO A 85 -1.20 -15.85 2.28
CA PRO A 85 -1.86 -17.13 2.03
C PRO A 85 -2.80 -17.12 0.81
N TYR A 86 -3.05 -15.95 0.25
CA TYR A 86 -3.93 -15.79 -0.90
C TYR A 86 -3.20 -15.83 -2.24
N VAL A 87 -1.86 -15.90 -2.21
CA VAL A 87 -0.98 -15.88 -3.39
C VAL A 87 -0.09 -17.11 -3.39
N ASP A 88 -0.07 -17.85 -4.49
CA ASP A 88 0.77 -19.05 -4.65
C ASP A 88 2.15 -18.69 -5.21
N GLU A 89 2.24 -17.64 -6.05
CA GLU A 89 3.51 -17.24 -6.67
C GLU A 89 3.64 -15.71 -6.80
N ILE A 90 4.83 -15.21 -6.48
CA ILE A 90 5.18 -13.79 -6.63
C ILE A 90 6.12 -13.65 -7.82
N ILE A 91 5.68 -12.93 -8.84
CA ILE A 91 6.47 -12.62 -10.04
C ILE A 91 7.04 -11.20 -9.89
N VAL A 92 8.35 -11.12 -9.70
CA VAL A 92 9.02 -9.83 -9.46
C VAL A 92 9.34 -9.12 -10.77
N PHE A 93 8.81 -7.91 -10.94
CA PHE A 93 9.15 -7.01 -12.03
C PHE A 93 10.25 -6.02 -11.58
N TYR A 94 11.36 -5.97 -12.31
CA TYR A 94 12.46 -5.06 -12.04
C TYR A 94 12.32 -3.80 -12.90
N GLU A 95 12.08 -2.65 -12.30
CA GLU A 95 11.87 -1.38 -13.02
C GLU A 95 13.13 -0.88 -13.73
N LYS A 96 14.30 -1.15 -13.12
CA LYS A 96 15.58 -0.66 -13.62
C LYS A 96 16.21 -1.70 -14.52
N LEU A 97 16.50 -1.33 -15.78
CA LEU A 97 17.05 -2.24 -16.78
C LEU A 97 18.31 -2.98 -16.34
N TRP A 98 19.20 -2.32 -15.58
CA TRP A 98 20.43 -2.97 -15.08
C TRP A 98 20.19 -4.03 -13.99
N ARG A 99 18.98 -4.10 -13.41
CA ARG A 99 18.60 -5.17 -12.47
C ARG A 99 18.22 -6.47 -13.18
N TRP A 100 17.94 -6.38 -14.48
CA TRP A 100 17.68 -7.54 -15.33
C TRP A 100 19.00 -8.20 -15.76
N ASN A 101 18.98 -9.52 -15.77
CA ASN A 101 19.96 -10.35 -16.45
C ASN A 101 19.20 -11.45 -17.21
N ILE A 102 19.92 -12.17 -18.07
CA ILE A 102 19.28 -13.17 -18.93
C ILE A 102 18.52 -14.26 -18.13
N ARG A 103 19.05 -14.67 -16.98
CA ARG A 103 18.38 -15.67 -16.12
C ARG A 103 17.07 -15.15 -15.57
N LYS A 104 17.06 -13.91 -15.04
CA LYS A 104 15.84 -13.26 -14.53
C LYS A 104 14.81 -13.04 -15.64
N LEU A 105 15.26 -12.66 -16.83
CA LEU A 105 14.38 -12.47 -17.98
C LEU A 105 13.73 -13.78 -18.41
N ILE A 106 14.51 -14.85 -18.51
CA ILE A 106 13.98 -16.19 -18.84
C ILE A 106 13.00 -16.67 -17.76
N LEU A 107 13.34 -16.50 -16.47
CA LEU A 107 12.48 -16.89 -15.36
C LEU A 107 11.17 -16.09 -15.39
N PHE A 108 11.25 -14.77 -15.49
CA PHE A 108 10.09 -13.88 -15.60
C PHE A 108 9.17 -14.29 -16.76
N TRP A 109 9.74 -14.54 -17.94
CA TRP A 109 9.01 -15.01 -19.10
C TRP A 109 8.34 -16.36 -18.86
N LYS A 110 9.07 -17.32 -18.28
CA LYS A 110 8.54 -18.67 -17.97
C LYS A 110 7.37 -18.60 -16.98
N MET A 111 7.53 -17.79 -15.92
CA MET A 111 6.48 -17.60 -14.91
C MET A 111 5.25 -16.92 -15.52
N LEU A 112 5.46 -15.95 -16.41
CA LEU A 112 4.38 -15.20 -17.05
C LEU A 112 3.60 -16.04 -18.09
N ARG A 113 4.26 -17.02 -18.74
CA ARG A 113 3.64 -17.93 -19.75
C ARG A 113 3.15 -19.23 -19.13
N ASN A 114 2.58 -19.17 -17.96
CA ASN A 114 2.14 -20.33 -17.17
C ASN A 114 0.64 -20.62 -17.34
N ASP A 115 0.14 -20.55 -18.57
CA ASP A 115 -1.23 -20.91 -18.99
C ASP A 115 -2.34 -20.26 -18.15
N PHE A 116 -2.20 -18.99 -17.84
CA PHE A 116 -3.22 -18.24 -17.12
C PHE A 116 -4.49 -18.08 -17.95
N GLY A 117 -5.61 -18.59 -17.46
CA GLY A 117 -6.93 -18.44 -18.09
C GLY A 117 -7.44 -17.01 -18.02
N CYS A 118 -7.11 -16.30 -16.95
CA CYS A 118 -7.52 -14.93 -16.70
C CYS A 118 -6.35 -14.10 -16.15
N THR A 119 -6.19 -12.88 -16.65
CA THR A 119 -5.29 -11.85 -16.12
C THR A 119 -6.11 -10.67 -15.61
N ILE A 120 -5.88 -10.25 -14.37
CA ILE A 120 -6.54 -9.12 -13.72
C ILE A 120 -5.53 -8.00 -13.54
N VAL A 121 -5.82 -6.81 -14.08
CA VAL A 121 -4.95 -5.63 -13.96
C VAL A 121 -5.59 -4.66 -12.97
N LEU A 122 -4.96 -4.50 -11.81
CA LEU A 122 -5.45 -3.65 -10.71
C LEU A 122 -4.92 -2.21 -10.80
N ASN A 123 -4.90 -1.62 -11.98
CA ASN A 123 -4.55 -0.21 -12.16
C ASN A 123 -5.78 0.67 -11.93
N THR A 124 -5.86 1.35 -10.80
CA THR A 124 -7.02 2.15 -10.40
C THR A 124 -6.81 3.66 -10.57
N ILE A 125 -5.56 4.13 -10.48
CA ILE A 125 -5.23 5.56 -10.46
C ILE A 125 -4.71 6.03 -11.82
N SER A 126 -3.85 5.23 -12.46
CA SER A 126 -3.22 5.58 -13.74
C SER A 126 -2.94 4.36 -14.59
N ARG A 127 -3.03 4.54 -15.91
CA ARG A 127 -2.65 3.50 -16.86
C ARG A 127 -1.14 3.29 -16.84
N SER A 128 -0.73 2.05 -16.80
CA SER A 128 0.67 1.65 -16.88
C SER A 128 0.91 0.83 -18.15
N LEU A 129 1.72 1.36 -19.07
CA LEU A 129 2.07 0.65 -20.29
C LEU A 129 2.83 -0.65 -20.01
N SER A 130 3.65 -0.70 -18.96
CA SER A 130 4.31 -1.94 -18.54
C SER A 130 3.31 -2.98 -18.03
N SER A 131 2.27 -2.58 -17.31
CA SER A 131 1.17 -3.50 -16.94
C SER A 131 0.45 -4.04 -18.17
N ASP A 132 0.21 -3.20 -19.17
CA ASP A 132 -0.41 -3.60 -20.44
C ASP A 132 0.45 -4.64 -21.19
N ILE A 133 1.75 -4.38 -21.29
CA ILE A 133 2.70 -5.30 -21.92
C ILE A 133 2.74 -6.63 -21.17
N ILE A 134 2.84 -6.61 -19.84
CA ILE A 134 2.85 -7.81 -19.01
C ILE A 134 1.55 -8.61 -19.20
N ALA A 135 0.40 -7.92 -19.20
CA ALA A 135 -0.89 -8.57 -19.41
C ALA A 135 -0.98 -9.27 -20.79
N LEU A 136 -0.48 -8.63 -21.84
CA LEU A 136 -0.42 -9.24 -23.17
C LEU A 136 0.56 -10.41 -23.24
N LEU A 137 1.73 -10.26 -22.63
CA LEU A 137 2.76 -11.29 -22.60
C LEU A 137 2.33 -12.52 -21.80
N SER A 138 1.39 -12.41 -20.86
CA SER A 138 0.84 -13.56 -20.15
C SER A 138 0.18 -14.57 -21.08
N GLY A 139 -0.31 -14.11 -22.24
CA GLY A 139 -1.03 -14.95 -23.19
C GLY A 139 -2.45 -15.30 -22.75
N SER A 140 -2.93 -14.73 -21.66
CA SER A 140 -4.29 -14.98 -21.16
C SER A 140 -5.35 -14.61 -22.19
N LYS A 141 -6.36 -15.47 -22.33
CA LYS A 141 -7.50 -15.22 -23.20
C LYS A 141 -8.31 -14.02 -22.69
N TYR A 142 -8.52 -13.92 -21.38
CA TYR A 142 -9.29 -12.85 -20.74
C TYR A 142 -8.38 -11.94 -19.94
N ILE A 143 -8.39 -10.65 -20.27
CA ILE A 143 -7.66 -9.61 -19.54
C ILE A 143 -8.69 -8.62 -18.99
N VAL A 144 -8.87 -8.65 -17.68
CA VAL A 144 -9.81 -7.82 -16.93
C VAL A 144 -9.09 -6.56 -16.46
N GLY A 145 -9.67 -5.40 -16.67
CA GLY A 145 -9.11 -4.14 -16.20
C GLY A 145 -10.09 -2.96 -16.34
N PRO A 146 -9.81 -1.82 -15.71
CA PRO A 146 -10.72 -0.66 -15.72
C PRO A 146 -10.76 0.02 -17.10
N ASP A 147 -11.93 0.50 -17.50
CA ASP A 147 -12.16 1.12 -18.81
C ASP A 147 -11.82 2.61 -18.89
N HIS A 148 -11.68 3.29 -17.76
CA HIS A 148 -11.53 4.76 -17.69
C HIS A 148 -10.10 5.27 -17.91
N LEU A 149 -9.09 4.41 -17.77
CA LEU A 149 -7.68 4.81 -17.86
C LEU A 149 -7.12 4.59 -19.27
N MET A 150 -7.56 5.39 -20.23
CA MET A 150 -7.10 5.31 -21.61
C MET A 150 -5.85 6.17 -21.84
N LEU A 151 -4.79 5.59 -22.40
CA LEU A 151 -3.62 6.35 -22.86
C LEU A 151 -3.91 7.15 -24.13
N ASP A 152 -4.83 6.68 -24.94
CA ASP A 152 -5.35 7.36 -26.12
C ASP A 152 -6.87 7.17 -26.24
N PRO A 153 -7.67 8.16 -25.81
CA PRO A 153 -9.13 8.08 -25.86
C PRO A 153 -9.71 8.03 -27.28
N SER A 154 -8.91 8.31 -28.31
CA SER A 154 -9.36 8.24 -29.72
C SER A 154 -9.42 6.79 -30.25
N LEU A 155 -8.88 5.83 -29.53
CA LEU A 155 -8.84 4.42 -29.92
C LEU A 155 -9.75 3.56 -29.05
N PRO A 156 -10.36 2.51 -29.62
CA PRO A 156 -11.08 1.52 -28.81
C PRO A 156 -10.12 0.76 -27.91
N GLU A 157 -10.55 0.46 -26.68
CA GLU A 157 -9.81 -0.43 -25.77
C GLU A 157 -9.83 -1.85 -26.32
N LYS A 158 -8.64 -2.44 -26.50
CA LYS A 158 -8.50 -3.82 -26.96
C LYS A 158 -7.62 -4.66 -26.06
N ILE A 159 -6.76 -4.03 -25.25
CA ILE A 159 -5.84 -4.72 -24.36
C ILE A 159 -6.64 -5.38 -23.23
N TYR A 160 -7.49 -4.60 -22.55
CA TYR A 160 -8.44 -5.14 -21.59
C TYR A 160 -9.70 -5.57 -22.32
N ASN A 161 -9.73 -6.82 -22.77
CA ASN A 161 -10.88 -7.34 -23.51
C ASN A 161 -12.08 -7.71 -22.61
N VAL A 162 -11.91 -7.56 -21.30
CA VAL A 162 -12.99 -7.55 -20.31
C VAL A 162 -12.92 -6.21 -19.56
N PRO A 163 -13.40 -5.12 -20.20
CA PRO A 163 -13.35 -3.80 -19.59
C PRO A 163 -14.36 -3.69 -18.45
N ILE A 164 -13.91 -3.22 -17.31
CA ILE A 164 -14.75 -2.98 -16.14
C ILE A 164 -15.09 -1.51 -16.08
N ARG A 165 -16.40 -1.24 -16.14
CA ARG A 165 -16.92 0.12 -16.09
C ARG A 165 -16.58 0.79 -14.77
N TRP A 166 -15.86 1.92 -14.86
CA TRP A 166 -15.48 2.68 -13.68
C TRP A 166 -16.65 3.49 -13.14
N PRO A 167 -16.91 3.44 -11.83
CA PRO A 167 -17.97 4.25 -11.24
C PRO A 167 -17.61 5.74 -11.29
N SER A 168 -18.61 6.59 -11.51
CA SER A 168 -18.46 8.05 -11.49
C SER A 168 -18.34 8.64 -10.08
N VAL A 169 -18.53 7.82 -9.05
CA VAL A 169 -18.52 8.25 -7.63
C VAL A 169 -17.16 7.98 -7.03
N GLN A 170 -16.62 8.97 -6.33
CA GLN A 170 -15.40 8.83 -5.54
C GLN A 170 -15.58 7.79 -4.42
N LYS A 171 -14.68 6.83 -4.35
CA LYS A 171 -14.69 5.72 -3.38
C LYS A 171 -13.31 5.58 -2.73
N HIS A 172 -13.28 4.87 -1.63
CA HIS A 172 -12.03 4.41 -1.02
C HIS A 172 -11.28 3.48 -2.00
N GLU A 173 -9.95 3.58 -2.04
CA GLU A 173 -9.11 2.86 -3.01
C GLU A 173 -9.24 1.33 -2.90
N ILE A 174 -9.53 0.77 -1.71
CA ILE A 174 -9.90 -0.64 -1.56
C ILE A 174 -11.11 -0.99 -2.40
N GLN A 175 -12.15 -0.15 -2.34
CA GLN A 175 -13.39 -0.38 -3.10
C GLN A 175 -13.13 -0.31 -4.61
N CYS A 176 -12.25 0.59 -5.04
CA CYS A 176 -11.84 0.71 -6.43
C CYS A 176 -11.15 -0.58 -6.92
N ASN A 177 -10.27 -1.16 -6.11
CA ASN A 177 -9.64 -2.44 -6.43
C ASN A 177 -10.66 -3.59 -6.45
N LEU A 178 -11.57 -3.63 -5.48
CA LEU A 178 -12.63 -4.65 -5.40
C LEU A 178 -13.61 -4.56 -6.57
N ASP A 179 -13.97 -3.35 -7.06
CA ASP A 179 -14.89 -3.19 -8.18
C ASP A 179 -14.39 -3.93 -9.45
N ILE A 180 -13.07 -4.03 -9.64
CA ILE A 180 -12.49 -4.78 -10.76
C ILE A 180 -12.80 -6.27 -10.63
N VAL A 181 -12.66 -6.85 -9.44
CA VAL A 181 -12.82 -8.30 -9.24
C VAL A 181 -14.26 -8.72 -8.94
N ARG A 182 -15.13 -7.79 -8.51
CA ARG A 182 -16.57 -8.02 -8.37
C ARG A 182 -17.21 -8.48 -9.68
N ALA A 183 -16.68 -8.02 -10.81
CA ALA A 183 -17.08 -8.50 -12.12
C ALA A 183 -16.86 -10.00 -12.32
N LEU A 184 -15.96 -10.61 -11.56
CA LEU A 184 -15.70 -12.06 -11.54
C LEU A 184 -16.43 -12.77 -10.38
N GLY A 185 -17.29 -12.05 -9.65
CA GLY A 185 -17.99 -12.58 -8.47
C GLY A 185 -17.11 -12.68 -7.22
N ALA A 186 -15.94 -12.03 -7.21
CA ALA A 186 -15.08 -11.95 -6.03
C ALA A 186 -15.39 -10.66 -5.27
N ASP A 187 -15.68 -10.76 -3.96
CA ASP A 187 -15.95 -9.61 -3.10
C ASP A 187 -15.39 -9.82 -1.69
N GLU A 188 -15.25 -8.73 -0.96
CA GLU A 188 -14.74 -8.72 0.40
C GLU A 188 -15.38 -7.57 1.20
N ASN A 189 -15.76 -7.84 2.43
CA ASN A 189 -16.32 -6.87 3.35
C ASN A 189 -15.36 -6.51 4.50
N ASP A 190 -14.35 -7.34 4.72
CA ASP A 190 -13.27 -7.03 5.64
C ASP A 190 -12.16 -6.28 4.86
N PHE A 191 -11.93 -5.02 5.24
CA PHE A 191 -10.95 -4.13 4.58
C PHE A 191 -9.63 -4.02 5.32
N GLU A 192 -9.38 -4.91 6.30
CA GLU A 192 -8.09 -5.02 6.96
C GLU A 192 -7.02 -5.49 5.96
N TYR A 193 -5.83 -4.91 6.07
CA TYR A 193 -4.70 -5.26 5.20
C TYR A 193 -4.00 -6.53 5.67
N ASP A 194 -3.50 -7.29 4.72
CA ASP A 194 -2.76 -8.53 4.98
C ASP A 194 -1.26 -8.34 4.71
N LEU A 195 -0.47 -8.26 5.78
CA LEU A 195 0.97 -8.39 5.77
C LEU A 195 1.35 -9.48 6.78
N VAL A 196 1.58 -10.68 6.29
CA VAL A 196 1.84 -11.86 7.12
C VAL A 196 3.31 -11.93 7.48
N LEU A 197 3.61 -11.99 8.77
CA LEU A 197 4.97 -12.03 9.30
C LEU A 197 5.34 -13.46 9.73
N THR A 198 6.62 -13.79 9.60
CA THR A 198 7.18 -15.03 10.12
C THR A 198 7.56 -14.90 11.60
N ASP A 199 7.65 -16.02 12.30
CA ASP A 199 8.11 -16.03 13.70
C ASP A 199 9.53 -15.46 13.85
N GLY A 200 10.39 -15.68 12.85
CA GLY A 200 11.74 -15.09 12.82
C GLY A 200 11.74 -13.57 12.81
N GLU A 201 10.84 -12.97 12.02
CA GLU A 201 10.68 -11.51 11.93
C GLU A 201 10.11 -10.94 13.24
N VAL A 202 9.14 -11.63 13.83
CA VAL A 202 8.56 -11.25 15.13
C VAL A 202 9.60 -11.31 16.23
N ASN A 203 10.37 -12.40 16.30
CA ASN A 203 11.42 -12.58 17.31
C ASN A 203 12.55 -11.54 17.16
N GLU A 204 12.90 -11.17 15.95
CA GLU A 204 13.91 -10.12 15.72
C GLU A 204 13.39 -8.75 16.15
N ALA A 205 12.15 -8.43 15.83
CA ALA A 205 11.49 -7.19 16.26
C ALA A 205 11.40 -7.08 17.78
N GLU A 206 11.07 -8.20 18.48
CA GLU A 206 11.03 -8.28 19.93
C GLU A 206 12.42 -7.99 20.53
N ARG A 207 13.50 -8.61 20.00
CA ARG A 207 14.88 -8.33 20.45
C ARG A 207 15.25 -6.86 20.31
N ILE A 208 14.88 -6.23 19.18
CA ILE A 208 15.10 -4.80 18.93
C ILE A 208 14.32 -3.98 19.96
N TYR A 209 13.05 -4.31 20.20
CA TYR A 209 12.23 -3.59 21.17
C TYR A 209 12.80 -3.67 22.59
N GLN A 210 13.18 -4.87 23.04
CA GLN A 210 13.81 -5.08 24.35
C GLN A 210 15.11 -4.30 24.52
N SER A 211 15.90 -4.16 23.44
CA SER A 211 17.14 -3.38 23.46
C SER A 211 16.95 -1.89 23.73
N LEU A 212 15.74 -1.36 23.54
CA LEU A 212 15.41 0.04 23.86
C LEU A 212 15.31 0.30 25.37
N GLY A 213 15.17 -0.73 26.18
CA GLY A 213 15.10 -0.59 27.65
C GLY A 213 13.86 0.15 28.12
N ILE A 214 12.74 0.04 27.42
CA ILE A 214 11.46 0.65 27.80
C ILE A 214 10.90 -0.12 29.01
N PRO A 215 10.49 0.59 30.09
CA PRO A 215 9.93 -0.07 31.26
C PRO A 215 8.67 -0.88 30.94
N PRO A 216 8.49 -2.09 31.50
CA PRO A 216 7.28 -2.87 31.31
C PRO A 216 6.01 -2.13 31.75
N GLY A 217 4.91 -2.34 31.03
CA GLY A 217 3.61 -1.78 31.34
C GLY A 217 3.44 -0.31 30.93
N LYS A 218 4.41 0.31 30.31
CA LYS A 218 4.27 1.66 29.75
C LYS A 218 3.50 1.64 28.45
N THR A 219 2.68 2.66 28.24
CA THR A 219 2.08 2.97 26.92
C THR A 219 3.17 3.51 26.01
N VAL A 220 3.36 2.89 24.86
CA VAL A 220 4.42 3.24 23.91
C VAL A 220 3.82 3.83 22.64
N VAL A 221 4.27 5.02 22.28
CA VAL A 221 3.81 5.71 21.06
C VAL A 221 4.96 5.79 20.05
N GLY A 222 4.73 5.19 18.88
CA GLY A 222 5.65 5.32 17.74
C GLY A 222 5.45 6.65 17.02
N VAL A 223 6.54 7.28 16.62
CA VAL A 223 6.50 8.52 15.83
C VAL A 223 7.37 8.36 14.58
N HIS A 224 6.75 8.46 13.39
CA HIS A 224 7.43 8.49 12.10
C HIS A 224 7.17 9.83 11.41
N PHE A 225 8.19 10.65 11.31
CA PHE A 225 8.10 12.04 10.83
C PHE A 225 8.57 12.23 9.38
N GLY A 226 8.95 11.16 8.69
CA GLY A 226 9.46 11.21 7.33
C GLY A 226 8.39 11.07 6.26
N ALA A 227 8.73 11.52 5.07
CA ALA A 227 8.06 11.22 3.79
C ALA A 227 9.05 11.40 2.64
N LEU A 228 8.86 10.67 1.53
CA LEU A 228 9.65 10.85 0.31
C LEU A 228 9.47 12.25 -0.28
N ASN A 229 8.26 12.78 -0.21
CA ASN A 229 7.95 14.16 -0.60
C ASN A 229 7.92 15.05 0.63
N PRO A 230 8.82 16.05 0.74
CA PRO A 230 8.86 16.98 1.87
C PRO A 230 7.55 17.73 2.12
N SER A 231 6.74 17.98 1.07
CA SER A 231 5.44 18.66 1.21
C SER A 231 4.38 17.82 1.96
N LYS A 232 4.66 16.55 2.20
CA LYS A 232 3.84 15.64 3.01
C LYS A 232 4.32 15.53 4.46
N CYS A 233 5.37 16.25 4.85
CA CYS A 233 5.90 16.18 6.20
C CYS A 233 5.23 17.21 7.11
N PHE A 234 4.63 16.74 8.20
CA PHE A 234 4.19 17.63 9.28
C PHE A 234 5.38 18.40 9.86
N PRO A 235 5.23 19.70 10.17
CA PRO A 235 6.31 20.54 10.67
C PRO A 235 6.94 19.99 11.95
N LEU A 236 8.28 19.88 11.97
CA LEU A 236 9.00 19.29 13.10
C LEU A 236 8.82 20.07 14.41
N GLU A 237 8.75 21.40 14.32
CA GLU A 237 8.56 22.27 15.51
C GLU A 237 7.22 21.96 16.19
N LYS A 238 6.16 21.80 15.40
CA LYS A 238 4.85 21.41 15.91
C LYS A 238 4.86 19.99 16.45
N LEU A 239 5.55 19.07 15.76
CA LEU A 239 5.67 17.68 16.19
C LEU A 239 6.39 17.57 17.54
N VAL A 240 7.47 18.29 17.73
CA VAL A 240 8.21 18.36 19.02
C VAL A 240 7.29 18.81 20.15
N THR A 241 6.53 19.91 19.94
CA THR A 241 5.57 20.40 20.93
C THR A 241 4.50 19.34 21.27
N VAL A 242 4.02 18.60 20.28
CA VAL A 242 3.04 17.51 20.50
C VAL A 242 3.69 16.36 21.27
N ILE A 243 4.93 15.99 20.97
CA ILE A 243 5.66 14.92 21.67
C ILE A 243 5.83 15.29 23.16
N ASP A 244 6.35 16.47 23.48
CA ASP A 244 6.53 16.92 24.87
C ASP A 244 5.20 16.92 25.62
N TRP A 245 4.15 17.47 25.01
CA TRP A 245 2.81 17.48 25.58
C TRP A 245 2.24 16.06 25.82
N MET A 246 2.49 15.09 24.91
CA MET A 246 2.03 13.74 25.10
C MET A 246 2.70 13.05 26.29
N ILE A 247 4.01 13.24 26.45
CA ILE A 247 4.78 12.69 27.58
C ILE A 247 4.25 13.26 28.88
N GLU A 248 4.08 14.57 28.98
CA GLU A 248 3.60 15.25 30.19
C GLU A 248 2.18 14.85 30.55
N LYS A 249 1.30 14.77 29.57
CA LYS A 249 -0.13 14.54 29.80
C LYS A 249 -0.49 13.06 30.06
N PHE A 250 0.15 12.13 29.33
CA PHE A 250 -0.24 10.72 29.33
C PHE A 250 0.83 9.79 29.93
N ASN A 251 1.98 10.34 30.32
CA ASN A 251 3.12 9.54 30.83
C ASN A 251 3.51 8.37 29.90
N VAL A 252 3.56 8.66 28.58
CA VAL A 252 3.89 7.68 27.54
C VAL A 252 5.38 7.67 27.24
N GLU A 253 5.87 6.53 26.74
CA GLU A 253 7.20 6.42 26.16
C GLU A 253 7.13 6.66 24.64
N ILE A 254 8.01 7.48 24.10
CA ILE A 254 8.05 7.79 22.68
C ILE A 254 9.19 7.04 22.00
N VAL A 255 8.87 6.36 20.90
CA VAL A 255 9.83 5.66 20.04
C VAL A 255 9.86 6.30 18.66
N LEU A 256 11.00 6.89 18.28
CA LEU A 256 11.21 7.39 16.93
C LEU A 256 11.48 6.22 15.99
N ILE A 257 10.66 6.12 14.95
CA ILE A 257 10.78 5.14 13.87
C ILE A 257 11.27 5.90 12.64
N ILE A 258 12.39 5.45 12.08
CA ILE A 258 13.07 6.20 11.01
C ILE A 258 13.47 5.29 9.84
N SER A 259 13.52 5.88 8.68
CA SER A 259 14.22 5.35 7.50
C SER A 259 15.65 5.91 7.40
N ARG A 260 16.44 5.37 6.47
CA ARG A 260 17.82 5.84 6.24
C ARG A 260 17.91 7.32 5.89
N ASN A 261 16.90 7.85 5.23
CA ASN A 261 16.89 9.25 4.76
C ASN A 261 16.55 10.24 5.88
N GLU A 262 16.19 9.77 7.07
CA GLU A 262 15.72 10.61 8.19
C GLU A 262 16.72 10.72 9.34
N ILE A 263 17.92 10.13 9.17
CA ILE A 263 18.94 10.10 10.24
C ILE A 263 19.29 11.50 10.73
N GLU A 264 19.45 12.49 9.82
CA GLU A 264 19.76 13.87 10.22
C GLU A 264 18.57 14.56 10.89
N ARG A 265 17.37 14.38 10.37
CA ARG A 265 16.14 14.93 10.99
C ARG A 265 15.89 14.33 12.38
N ARG A 266 16.24 13.05 12.60
CA ARG A 266 16.19 12.43 13.92
C ARG A 266 17.05 13.15 14.94
N LYS A 267 18.28 13.57 14.56
CA LYS A 267 19.18 14.32 15.46
C LYS A 267 18.52 15.61 15.91
N ILE A 268 17.85 16.33 15.00
CA ILE A 268 17.12 17.56 15.32
C ILE A 268 16.02 17.26 16.35
N VAL A 269 15.18 16.25 16.11
CA VAL A 269 14.11 15.89 17.05
C VAL A 269 14.69 15.55 18.43
N LEU A 270 15.73 14.70 18.48
CA LEU A 270 16.38 14.30 19.73
C LEU A 270 17.03 15.45 20.51
N SER A 271 17.48 16.52 19.81
CA SER A 271 18.10 17.69 20.46
C SER A 271 17.10 18.78 20.84
N THR A 272 15.88 18.72 20.34
CA THR A 272 14.86 19.77 20.53
C THR A 272 13.80 19.37 21.55
N VAL A 273 13.44 18.08 21.64
CA VAL A 273 12.49 17.56 22.63
C VAL A 273 13.09 17.65 24.04
N HIS A 274 12.30 18.11 25.01
CA HIS A 274 12.74 18.30 26.39
C HIS A 274 12.83 17.02 27.21
N HIS A 275 12.24 15.93 26.69
CA HIS A 275 12.18 14.62 27.37
C HIS A 275 13.06 13.58 26.70
N LYS A 276 13.38 12.53 27.43
CA LYS A 276 14.10 11.39 26.86
C LYS A 276 13.22 10.65 25.87
N LEU A 277 13.76 10.39 24.69
CA LEU A 277 13.12 9.59 23.65
C LEU A 277 13.90 8.30 23.39
N HIS A 278 13.19 7.27 22.95
CA HIS A 278 13.79 6.08 22.38
C HIS A 278 13.89 6.22 20.86
N SER A 279 14.88 5.57 20.26
CA SER A 279 15.03 5.61 18.80
C SER A 279 15.31 4.20 18.29
N ALA A 280 14.39 3.67 17.51
CA ALA A 280 14.59 2.40 16.83
C ALA A 280 15.71 2.49 15.78
N PRO A 281 16.47 1.43 15.55
CA PRO A 281 17.39 1.37 14.43
C PRO A 281 16.63 1.37 13.10
N VAL A 282 17.33 1.63 12.00
CA VAL A 282 16.76 1.41 10.66
C VAL A 282 16.60 -0.09 10.43
N MET A 283 15.38 -0.50 10.11
CA MET A 283 15.00 -1.90 9.96
C MET A 283 14.54 -2.23 8.54
N PRO A 284 14.68 -3.47 8.08
CA PRO A 284 13.94 -3.97 6.92
C PRO A 284 12.43 -3.81 7.14
N LEU A 285 11.67 -3.64 6.04
CA LEU A 285 10.23 -3.36 6.09
C LEU A 285 9.44 -4.34 6.97
N ARG A 286 9.68 -5.64 6.82
CA ARG A 286 8.91 -6.67 7.53
C ARG A 286 9.26 -6.74 9.02
N ILE A 287 10.53 -6.51 9.36
CA ILE A 287 10.96 -6.34 10.76
C ILE A 287 10.33 -5.08 11.36
N MET A 288 10.27 -3.97 10.61
CA MET A 288 9.60 -2.75 11.05
C MET A 288 8.10 -2.99 11.28
N ALA A 289 7.44 -3.74 10.40
CA ALA A 289 6.03 -4.12 10.58
C ALA A 289 5.82 -4.91 11.87
N ALA A 290 6.68 -5.90 12.16
CA ALA A 290 6.64 -6.65 13.40
C ALA A 290 6.91 -5.75 14.63
N PHE A 291 7.89 -4.86 14.52
CA PHE A 291 8.25 -3.91 15.57
C PHE A 291 7.10 -2.96 15.94
N LEU A 292 6.34 -2.51 14.94
CA LEU A 292 5.19 -1.64 15.15
C LEU A 292 4.10 -2.27 16.05
N ARG A 293 4.02 -3.60 16.17
CA ARG A 293 3.09 -4.30 17.07
C ARG A 293 3.30 -3.95 18.54
N HIS A 294 4.50 -3.50 18.91
CA HIS A 294 4.80 -3.06 20.29
C HIS A 294 4.30 -1.65 20.58
N MET A 295 3.81 -0.92 19.58
CA MET A 295 3.28 0.42 19.74
C MET A 295 1.79 0.37 20.08
N SER A 296 1.36 1.17 21.07
CA SER A 296 -0.05 1.35 21.40
C SER A 296 -0.74 2.33 20.44
N LEU A 297 0.04 3.23 19.85
CA LEU A 297 -0.39 4.24 18.89
C LEU A 297 0.80 4.64 18.02
N VAL A 298 0.56 5.01 16.75
CA VAL A 298 1.59 5.56 15.87
C VAL A 298 1.13 6.88 15.27
N LEU A 299 1.95 7.91 15.41
CA LEU A 299 1.81 9.17 14.68
C LEU A 299 2.70 9.14 13.45
N CYS A 300 2.15 9.41 12.26
CA CYS A 300 2.91 9.40 11.02
C CYS A 300 2.31 10.31 9.95
N ASN A 301 3.09 10.65 8.94
CA ASN A 301 2.57 11.28 7.74
C ASN A 301 1.81 10.25 6.88
N ASP A 302 0.99 10.72 5.91
CA ASP A 302 0.37 9.88 4.89
C ASP A 302 1.43 9.29 3.94
N THR A 303 1.95 8.14 4.34
CA THR A 303 3.06 7.41 3.70
C THR A 303 2.89 5.90 3.83
N GLY A 304 3.80 5.12 3.24
CA GLY A 304 3.82 3.66 3.39
C GLY A 304 3.80 3.19 4.85
N THR A 305 4.41 3.93 5.77
CA THR A 305 4.42 3.61 7.21
C THR A 305 3.01 3.59 7.81
N LEU A 306 2.10 4.49 7.39
CA LEU A 306 0.70 4.46 7.79
C LEU A 306 0.06 3.11 7.48
N HIS A 307 0.20 2.66 6.23
CA HIS A 307 -0.42 1.41 5.78
C HIS A 307 0.23 0.16 6.37
N ILE A 308 1.56 0.20 6.57
CA ILE A 308 2.29 -0.88 7.26
C ILE A 308 1.80 -0.99 8.71
N THR A 309 1.64 0.14 9.41
CA THR A 309 1.12 0.17 10.78
C THR A 309 -0.31 -0.39 10.83
N ALA A 310 -1.14 0.04 9.90
CA ALA A 310 -2.52 -0.43 9.80
C ALA A 310 -2.61 -1.95 9.53
N SER A 311 -1.69 -2.51 8.71
CA SER A 311 -1.64 -3.95 8.45
C SER A 311 -1.34 -4.78 9.70
N GLN A 312 -0.76 -4.17 10.72
CA GLN A 312 -0.53 -4.80 12.03
C GLN A 312 -1.60 -4.45 13.07
N ARG A 313 -2.70 -3.81 12.63
CA ARG A 313 -3.85 -3.41 13.46
C ARG A 313 -3.54 -2.42 14.59
N VAL A 314 -2.42 -1.74 14.51
CA VAL A 314 -2.02 -0.70 15.45
C VAL A 314 -2.75 0.59 15.15
N PRO A 315 -3.37 1.27 16.14
CA PRO A 315 -4.00 2.58 15.96
C PRO A 315 -3.04 3.61 15.38
N THR A 316 -3.54 4.50 14.52
CA THR A 316 -2.71 5.56 13.91
C THR A 316 -3.36 6.93 13.97
N ILE A 317 -2.53 7.96 14.08
CA ILE A 317 -2.88 9.33 13.73
C ILE A 317 -2.01 9.70 12.53
N SER A 318 -2.65 10.07 11.42
CA SER A 318 -1.94 10.38 10.18
C SER A 318 -2.18 11.81 9.73
N PHE A 319 -1.10 12.47 9.28
CA PHE A 319 -1.13 13.83 8.78
C PHE A 319 -1.28 13.85 7.26
N HIS A 320 -2.36 14.45 6.77
CA HIS A 320 -2.71 14.50 5.37
C HIS A 320 -2.58 15.89 4.77
N SER A 321 -2.13 15.96 3.51
CA SER A 321 -2.10 17.17 2.69
C SER A 321 -3.00 17.00 1.46
N LEU A 322 -2.43 16.92 0.28
CA LEU A 322 -3.16 16.79 -0.99
C LEU A 322 -3.91 15.45 -1.16
N SER A 323 -3.50 14.40 -0.43
CA SER A 323 -4.21 13.12 -0.45
C SER A 323 -5.48 13.18 0.39
N ASP A 324 -6.60 12.80 -0.20
CA ASP A 324 -7.89 12.78 0.50
C ASP A 324 -7.98 11.55 1.44
N PRO A 325 -8.16 11.77 2.76
CA PRO A 325 -8.31 10.66 3.71
C PRO A 325 -9.51 9.75 3.42
N VAL A 326 -10.55 10.25 2.76
CA VAL A 326 -11.71 9.43 2.36
C VAL A 326 -11.30 8.33 1.37
N ILE A 327 -10.30 8.61 0.55
CA ILE A 327 -9.78 7.66 -0.46
C ILE A 327 -8.67 6.77 0.13
N TRP A 328 -7.77 7.35 0.94
CA TRP A 328 -6.47 6.76 1.24
C TRP A 328 -6.27 6.29 2.67
N LYS A 329 -6.98 6.88 3.65
CA LYS A 329 -6.81 6.51 5.05
C LYS A 329 -7.25 5.06 5.28
N PRO A 330 -6.52 4.23 6.05
CA PRO A 330 -7.01 2.91 6.42
C PRO A 330 -8.42 3.01 7.01
N PRO A 331 -9.39 2.19 6.57
CA PRO A 331 -10.82 2.48 6.77
C PRO A 331 -11.33 2.28 8.19
N HIS A 332 -10.60 1.52 9.03
CA HIS A 332 -11.04 1.25 10.40
C HIS A 332 -11.03 2.52 11.28
N PRO A 333 -12.00 2.71 12.22
CA PRO A 333 -12.07 3.89 13.09
C PRO A 333 -10.83 4.17 13.95
N ARG A 334 -10.01 3.13 14.27
CA ARG A 334 -8.73 3.31 15.00
C ARG A 334 -7.69 4.13 14.25
N HIS A 335 -7.91 4.42 12.96
CA HIS A 335 -7.04 5.23 12.15
C HIS A 335 -7.64 6.63 11.98
N ILE A 336 -7.07 7.61 12.68
CA ILE A 336 -7.54 9.00 12.66
C ILE A 336 -6.69 9.81 11.69
N ALA A 337 -7.33 10.50 10.75
CA ALA A 337 -6.65 11.42 9.85
C ALA A 337 -6.81 12.86 10.34
N VAL A 338 -5.71 13.61 10.35
CA VAL A 338 -5.71 15.05 10.61
C VAL A 338 -5.33 15.77 9.32
N ARG A 339 -6.19 16.69 8.87
CA ARG A 339 -5.98 17.49 7.65
C ARG A 339 -6.52 18.91 7.86
N ALA A 340 -5.79 19.91 7.41
CA ALA A 340 -6.27 21.28 7.40
C ALA A 340 -7.25 21.51 6.22
N ASN A 341 -8.15 22.52 6.38
CA ASN A 341 -9.17 22.80 5.38
C ASN A 341 -8.59 23.30 4.04
N ASP A 342 -7.43 23.94 4.06
CA ASP A 342 -6.70 24.41 2.88
C ASP A 342 -5.79 23.35 2.24
N TRP A 343 -5.78 22.12 2.81
CA TRP A 343 -4.99 20.98 2.37
C TRP A 343 -3.48 21.15 2.49
N LEU A 344 -3.03 22.20 3.19
CA LEU A 344 -1.61 22.40 3.48
C LEU A 344 -1.25 21.72 4.80
N ILE A 345 -0.25 20.85 4.77
CA ILE A 345 0.17 20.13 5.98
C ILE A 345 0.69 21.08 7.06
N THR A 346 1.24 22.21 6.64
CA THR A 346 1.74 23.27 7.54
C THR A 346 0.62 24.01 8.27
N SER A 347 -0.60 23.98 7.75
CA SER A 347 -1.78 24.61 8.37
C SER A 347 -2.46 23.72 9.42
N ILE A 348 -2.09 22.45 9.53
CA ILE A 348 -2.55 21.59 10.64
C ILE A 348 -2.05 22.22 11.96
N THR A 349 -2.99 22.47 12.89
CA THR A 349 -2.66 23.08 14.18
C THR A 349 -2.27 22.04 15.22
N ILE A 350 -1.57 22.48 16.27
CA ILE A 350 -1.19 21.62 17.40
C ILE A 350 -2.46 21.11 18.09
N GLU A 351 -3.46 21.96 18.25
CA GLU A 351 -4.74 21.65 18.91
C GLU A 351 -5.49 20.53 18.18
N GLN A 352 -5.53 20.55 16.84
CA GLN A 352 -6.13 19.47 16.03
C GLN A 352 -5.43 18.14 16.28
N VAL A 353 -4.10 18.13 16.39
CA VAL A 353 -3.33 16.92 16.67
C VAL A 353 -3.57 16.45 18.11
N GLN A 354 -3.60 17.36 19.08
CA GLN A 354 -3.89 17.05 20.47
C GLN A 354 -5.30 16.44 20.65
N GLU A 355 -6.30 16.97 19.97
CA GLU A 355 -7.65 16.42 19.97
C GLU A 355 -7.70 14.99 19.39
N ALA A 356 -6.99 14.76 18.29
CA ALA A 356 -6.86 13.41 17.69
C ALA A 356 -6.17 12.44 18.65
N VAL A 357 -5.09 12.88 19.34
CA VAL A 357 -4.38 12.07 20.34
C VAL A 357 -5.30 11.74 21.52
N ILE A 358 -6.01 12.72 22.08
CA ILE A 358 -6.95 12.50 23.21
C ILE A 358 -8.00 11.46 22.79
N THR A 359 -8.54 11.59 21.57
CA THR A 359 -9.53 10.66 21.05
C THR A 359 -8.95 9.24 20.91
N ALA A 360 -7.76 9.12 20.32
CA ALA A 360 -7.09 7.83 20.14
C ALA A 360 -6.75 7.16 21.48
N MET A 361 -6.18 7.91 22.42
CA MET A 361 -5.84 7.41 23.75
C MET A 361 -7.07 6.87 24.47
N LYS A 362 -8.15 7.64 24.51
CA LYS A 362 -9.38 7.27 25.20
C LYS A 362 -10.11 6.09 24.56
N GLN A 363 -10.12 5.99 23.23
CA GLN A 363 -10.95 5.01 22.54
C GLN A 363 -10.22 3.70 22.21
N PHE A 364 -8.92 3.75 21.96
CA PHE A 364 -8.17 2.63 21.37
C PHE A 364 -6.98 2.17 22.21
N VAL A 365 -6.47 3.02 23.11
CA VAL A 365 -5.29 2.70 23.93
C VAL A 365 -5.68 2.32 25.36
N GLU A 366 -6.53 3.09 26.02
CA GLU A 366 -6.93 2.88 27.42
C GLU A 366 -8.04 1.83 27.61
N LYS A 367 -8.78 1.49 26.54
CA LYS A 367 -9.76 0.40 26.59
C LYS A 367 -9.06 -0.90 26.21
N PRO A 368 -9.09 -1.96 27.06
CA PRO A 368 -8.67 -3.28 26.62
C PRO A 368 -9.49 -3.70 25.40
N ALA A 369 -8.83 -4.34 24.44
CA ALA A 369 -9.50 -4.90 23.28
C ALA A 369 -10.57 -5.89 23.77
N SER A 370 -11.85 -5.55 23.55
CA SER A 370 -13.00 -6.42 23.81
C SER A 370 -13.08 -7.53 22.78
#